data_da87bc403031fd3a0606680486756dc9
#
_entry.id   da87bc403031fd3a0606680486756dc9
#
_cell.length_a   1.000
_cell.length_b   1.000
_cell.length_c   1.000
_cell.angle_alpha   90.00
_cell.angle_beta   90.00
_cell.angle_gamma   90.00
#
_symmetry.space_group_name_H-M   'P 1'
#
loop_
_entity.id
_entity.type
_entity.pdbx_description
1 polymer ?
#
loop_
_entity_poly.entity_id
_entity_poly.type
_entity_poly.pdbx_seq_one_letter_code
_entity_poly.pdbx_strand_id
1 'polypeptide(L)'
;MNFSKFTVSSLIGLFLTFTSCIDADYDLGKDIDMEVTIGGNLSLPIGKTGTIRLSRMIEEGDVLHVIDGKYVITKSDNISEDIDAIDEVVINNFSPHFEPYIRTFKASSIEELPQIPGLDMPEIEVAFEANINTTEHFDVDTELPSEVQAVKTIKITDNNGKPLQTELTIDISGMPDFLPRIYLAGVELVLPEVIDFEVDESERDLVKSGSSIFISKTIELTNGSGSVSIPVTIYGFSNPKIENGSLILSDEIGLRGKVYADKQSIGLDDLENTTVEVQPHLDLATPQIRITEVAGTIVPNVDINTSVSLADLPDFLKEEGTSLEIKDLSLNLSVTNPIGAPISTRFQIAPLDENGNVINNNIVSLALKIAGDETSTFHINRNSSVIESGSLTSLLSTIPDQIDIKVTEVKIESETADQTIVLNKGDYNLNVDYDINVPLEFDNLSIFYNDTIEDIHSDLSDVTDKVKHIELNMQVDNAIPLALNLSVKPYDQNGDPITGLELPEHIEIQAAANSEGNEQSVQSTQVKLVIKEDRENALQELDKLAIQIGGNNQDNHDVTLRPDQFVVVHLSARLPEGAQMDLEDL
;
A
#
# COMPACT_ATOMS: atom_id res chain seq x y z
N MET A 1 7.50 -18.06 -29.59
CA MET A 1 7.62 -17.97 -31.07
C MET A 1 9.09 -18.22 -31.39
N ASN A 2 9.41 -19.28 -32.14
CA ASN A 2 10.78 -19.79 -32.29
C ASN A 2 11.70 -18.79 -32.99
N PHE A 3 12.52 -18.07 -32.23
CA PHE A 3 13.52 -17.12 -32.72
C PHE A 3 14.71 -17.78 -33.44
N SER A 4 14.92 -19.10 -33.23
CA SER A 4 16.14 -19.82 -33.62
C SER A 4 16.32 -20.03 -35.13
N LYS A 5 15.27 -20.02 -35.92
CA LYS A 5 15.38 -20.44 -37.33
C LYS A 5 15.73 -19.34 -38.32
N PHE A 6 15.61 -18.06 -37.96
CA PHE A 6 15.74 -16.99 -38.96
C PHE A 6 17.13 -16.32 -39.03
N THR A 7 17.87 -16.23 -37.95
CA THR A 7 19.15 -15.51 -37.94
C THR A 7 20.35 -16.39 -38.29
N VAL A 8 20.32 -17.65 -37.86
CA VAL A 8 21.45 -18.56 -38.08
C VAL A 8 21.27 -19.38 -39.35
N SER A 9 20.05 -19.75 -39.72
CA SER A 9 19.76 -20.36 -41.03
C SER A 9 20.13 -19.41 -42.19
N SER A 10 20.05 -18.07 -41.99
CA SER A 10 20.54 -17.10 -42.97
C SER A 10 22.07 -17.06 -43.06
N LEU A 11 22.80 -17.39 -41.98
CA LEU A 11 24.26 -17.46 -42.01
C LEU A 11 24.75 -18.78 -42.66
N ILE A 12 24.02 -19.88 -42.47
CA ILE A 12 24.37 -21.19 -43.00
C ILE A 12 23.78 -21.39 -44.41
N GLY A 13 22.58 -20.91 -44.71
CA GLY A 13 21.95 -20.97 -46.03
C GLY A 13 22.68 -20.17 -47.13
N LEU A 14 23.62 -19.29 -46.74
CA LEU A 14 24.43 -18.55 -47.71
C LEU A 14 25.59 -19.38 -48.33
N PHE A 15 25.88 -20.55 -47.77
CA PHE A 15 26.91 -21.46 -48.30
C PHE A 15 26.45 -22.32 -49.51
N LEU A 16 25.15 -22.42 -49.78
CA LEU A 16 24.60 -23.39 -50.73
C LEU A 16 24.31 -22.90 -52.14
N THR A 17 24.68 -21.63 -52.51
CA THR A 17 24.37 -21.12 -53.87
C THR A 17 25.59 -20.73 -54.66
N PHE A 18 26.58 -21.61 -54.79
CA PHE A 18 27.63 -21.44 -55.78
C PHE A 18 27.50 -22.46 -56.90
N THR A 19 26.62 -22.22 -57.89
CA THR A 19 26.79 -22.79 -59.22
C THR A 19 27.75 -21.89 -59.99
N SER A 20 29.01 -22.28 -60.03
CA SER A 20 30.01 -21.68 -60.92
C SER A 20 29.83 -22.23 -62.31
N CYS A 21 29.61 -21.36 -63.31
CA CYS A 21 29.79 -21.74 -64.71
C CYS A 21 31.27 -22.02 -64.99
N ILE A 22 31.60 -23.25 -65.33
CA ILE A 22 32.91 -23.62 -65.89
C ILE A 22 32.69 -23.82 -67.40
N ASP A 23 33.50 -23.13 -68.19
CA ASP A 23 33.56 -23.17 -69.63
C ASP A 23 34.08 -24.53 -70.08
N ALA A 24 33.29 -25.26 -70.93
CA ALA A 24 33.53 -26.62 -71.33
C ALA A 24 34.46 -26.66 -72.56
N ASP A 25 35.76 -26.67 -72.36
CA ASP A 25 36.72 -26.98 -73.39
C ASP A 25 37.97 -27.71 -72.85
N TYR A 26 37.78 -28.90 -72.24
CA TYR A 26 38.84 -29.88 -72.05
C TYR A 26 38.34 -31.30 -72.25
N ASP A 27 38.89 -31.97 -73.30
CA ASP A 27 38.68 -33.40 -73.59
C ASP A 27 39.45 -34.25 -72.59
N LEU A 28 38.75 -34.86 -71.64
CA LEU A 28 39.31 -35.74 -70.57
C LEU A 28 38.96 -37.21 -70.84
N GLY A 29 39.39 -37.75 -71.93
CA GLY A 29 39.34 -39.20 -72.19
C GLY A 29 40.53 -39.97 -71.62
N LYS A 30 40.88 -39.84 -70.34
CA LYS A 30 41.81 -40.71 -69.58
C LYS A 30 41.45 -40.70 -68.11
N ASP A 31 41.32 -41.89 -67.52
CA ASP A 31 41.25 -42.09 -66.07
C ASP A 31 42.52 -41.50 -65.43
N ILE A 32 42.42 -40.28 -64.92
CA ILE A 32 43.40 -39.67 -64.06
C ILE A 32 42.62 -39.37 -62.75
N ASP A 33 43.01 -40.12 -61.74
CA ASP A 33 42.60 -39.85 -60.37
C ASP A 33 43.20 -38.47 -60.00
N MET A 34 42.43 -37.40 -60.20
CA MET A 34 42.85 -36.06 -59.90
C MET A 34 42.01 -35.43 -58.79
N GLU A 35 42.42 -35.69 -57.57
CA GLU A 35 42.10 -34.81 -56.49
C GLU A 35 42.73 -33.43 -56.76
N VAL A 36 41.96 -32.46 -57.17
CA VAL A 36 42.42 -31.08 -57.33
C VAL A 36 42.08 -30.31 -56.05
N THR A 37 43.14 -29.95 -55.32
CA THR A 37 43.01 -29.02 -54.20
C THR A 37 42.92 -27.61 -54.82
N ILE A 38 41.75 -27.05 -54.90
CA ILE A 38 41.54 -25.63 -55.22
C ILE A 38 41.83 -24.90 -53.89
N GLY A 39 43.03 -24.40 -53.75
CA GLY A 39 43.36 -23.91 -52.46
C GLY A 39 44.45 -22.83 -52.37
N GLY A 40 44.74 -22.49 -51.14
CA GLY A 40 45.71 -21.52 -50.72
C GLY A 40 45.20 -20.08 -50.72
N ASN A 41 44.59 -19.65 -49.63
CA ASN A 41 44.16 -18.29 -49.37
C ASN A 41 42.99 -17.74 -50.21
N LEU A 42 42.03 -18.62 -50.60
CA LEU A 42 40.78 -18.15 -51.21
C LEU A 42 39.97 -17.37 -50.16
N SER A 43 39.76 -16.08 -50.36
CA SER A 43 38.90 -15.24 -49.55
C SER A 43 37.62 -14.95 -50.31
N LEU A 44 36.49 -15.37 -49.75
CA LEU A 44 35.18 -15.21 -50.33
C LEU A 44 34.39 -14.19 -49.49
N PRO A 45 33.97 -13.05 -50.07
CA PRO A 45 33.05 -12.16 -49.38
C PRO A 45 31.69 -12.85 -49.29
N ILE A 46 31.23 -13.17 -48.11
CA ILE A 46 29.92 -13.80 -47.91
C ILE A 46 28.81 -12.75 -47.92
N GLY A 47 29.10 -11.53 -47.42
CA GLY A 47 28.14 -10.44 -47.42
C GLY A 47 28.02 -9.78 -46.03
N LYS A 48 26.89 -9.15 -45.80
CA LYS A 48 26.54 -8.55 -44.50
C LYS A 48 25.14 -8.95 -44.09
N THR A 49 24.90 -9.10 -42.79
CA THR A 49 23.55 -9.25 -42.27
C THR A 49 22.74 -7.97 -42.50
N GLY A 50 21.43 -8.06 -42.53
CA GLY A 50 20.58 -6.91 -42.33
C GLY A 50 20.85 -6.29 -40.97
N THR A 51 20.43 -5.05 -40.74
CA THR A 51 20.49 -4.40 -39.43
C THR A 51 19.59 -5.12 -38.47
N ILE A 52 20.16 -5.73 -37.44
CA ILE A 52 19.41 -6.42 -36.37
C ILE A 52 19.18 -5.43 -35.25
N ARG A 53 17.97 -4.88 -35.17
CA ARG A 53 17.59 -3.89 -34.15
C ARG A 53 17.06 -4.55 -32.89
N LEU A 54 17.25 -3.91 -31.74
CA LEU A 54 16.63 -4.36 -30.48
C LEU A 54 15.10 -4.42 -30.58
N SER A 55 14.47 -3.53 -31.35
CA SER A 55 13.02 -3.58 -31.61
C SER A 55 12.52 -4.84 -32.34
N ARG A 56 13.41 -5.67 -32.89
CA ARG A 56 13.07 -6.97 -33.44
C ARG A 56 13.28 -8.12 -32.44
N MET A 57 14.06 -7.86 -31.40
CA MET A 57 14.38 -8.83 -30.36
C MET A 57 13.50 -8.61 -29.13
N ILE A 58 13.14 -7.38 -28.86
CA ILE A 58 12.33 -6.92 -27.73
C ILE A 58 11.07 -6.31 -28.32
N GLU A 59 9.99 -7.07 -28.34
CA GLU A 59 8.68 -6.63 -28.85
C GLU A 59 7.91 -5.93 -27.73
N GLU A 60 7.18 -4.86 -28.08
CA GLU A 60 6.23 -4.22 -27.15
C GLU A 60 5.08 -5.19 -26.86
N GLY A 61 4.57 -5.15 -25.64
CA GLY A 61 3.49 -6.01 -25.15
C GLY A 61 2.62 -5.28 -24.14
N ASP A 62 1.89 -6.03 -23.34
CA ASP A 62 0.93 -5.48 -22.38
C ASP A 62 1.60 -4.71 -21.22
N VAL A 63 2.87 -5.01 -20.93
CA VAL A 63 3.62 -4.41 -19.82
C VAL A 63 4.90 -3.68 -20.28
N LEU A 64 5.41 -3.96 -21.47
CA LEU A 64 6.63 -3.34 -22.00
C LEU A 64 6.29 -2.39 -23.14
N HIS A 65 6.61 -1.12 -22.99
CA HIS A 65 6.32 -0.05 -23.95
C HIS A 65 7.56 0.76 -24.31
N VAL A 66 7.49 1.50 -25.41
CA VAL A 66 8.50 2.49 -25.78
C VAL A 66 7.99 3.89 -25.43
N ILE A 67 8.59 4.51 -24.41
CA ILE A 67 8.26 5.86 -23.95
C ILE A 67 9.50 6.74 -24.09
N ASP A 68 9.38 7.88 -24.75
CA ASP A 68 10.48 8.81 -25.01
C ASP A 68 11.72 8.14 -25.65
N GLY A 69 11.49 7.11 -26.50
CA GLY A 69 12.55 6.38 -27.20
C GLY A 69 13.32 5.37 -26.34
N LYS A 70 12.81 5.02 -25.16
CA LYS A 70 13.39 4.03 -24.23
C LYS A 70 12.37 2.93 -23.97
N TYR A 71 12.85 1.73 -23.68
CA TYR A 71 11.99 0.69 -23.17
C TYR A 71 11.63 0.95 -21.70
N VAL A 72 10.36 0.84 -21.39
CA VAL A 72 9.80 1.08 -20.06
C VAL A 72 8.79 -0.02 -19.74
N ILE A 73 8.94 -0.66 -18.60
CA ILE A 73 7.92 -1.54 -18.06
C ILE A 73 6.91 -0.68 -17.31
N THR A 74 5.64 -0.76 -17.71
CA THR A 74 4.54 -0.06 -17.04
C THR A 74 3.43 -1.02 -16.70
N LYS A 75 2.86 -0.86 -15.50
CA LYS A 75 1.68 -1.61 -15.06
C LYS A 75 0.82 -0.71 -14.20
N SER A 76 -0.44 -0.56 -14.55
CA SER A 76 -1.42 0.17 -13.75
C SER A 76 -2.65 -0.69 -13.54
N ASP A 77 -3.22 -0.62 -12.33
CA ASP A 77 -4.45 -1.30 -11.97
C ASP A 77 -5.10 -0.60 -10.77
N ASN A 78 -6.28 -1.07 -10.39
CA ASN A 78 -7.05 -0.62 -9.25
C ASN A 78 -7.31 -1.78 -8.30
N ILE A 79 -7.09 -1.54 -7.01
CA ILE A 79 -7.43 -2.46 -5.93
C ILE A 79 -8.52 -1.80 -5.11
N SER A 80 -9.64 -2.47 -4.96
CA SER A 80 -10.76 -2.01 -4.14
C SER A 80 -11.02 -3.06 -3.07
N GLU A 81 -10.85 -2.66 -1.81
CA GLU A 81 -10.99 -3.54 -0.66
C GLU A 81 -11.92 -2.92 0.37
N ASP A 82 -12.70 -3.77 1.01
CA ASP A 82 -13.62 -3.37 2.06
C ASP A 82 -12.95 -3.54 3.43
N ILE A 83 -13.01 -2.47 4.23
CA ILE A 83 -12.69 -2.53 5.66
C ILE A 83 -14.01 -2.82 6.37
N ASP A 84 -14.06 -3.91 7.11
CA ASP A 84 -15.24 -4.37 7.83
C ASP A 84 -15.84 -3.26 8.71
N ALA A 85 -17.15 -3.19 8.75
CA ALA A 85 -17.88 -2.31 9.64
C ALA A 85 -17.55 -2.62 11.10
N ILE A 86 -17.38 -1.56 11.91
CA ILE A 86 -17.24 -1.72 13.36
C ILE A 86 -18.63 -1.80 13.97
N ASP A 87 -18.82 -2.80 14.82
CA ASP A 87 -20.11 -3.07 15.45
C ASP A 87 -20.65 -1.89 16.27
N GLU A 88 -21.96 -1.82 16.35
CA GLU A 88 -22.67 -0.85 17.17
C GLU A 88 -22.45 -1.10 18.65
N VAL A 89 -22.25 -0.03 19.41
CA VAL A 89 -22.18 -0.08 20.87
C VAL A 89 -23.41 0.59 21.47
N VAL A 90 -24.11 -0.14 22.33
CA VAL A 90 -25.29 0.35 23.03
C VAL A 90 -25.03 0.41 24.52
N ILE A 91 -25.17 1.58 25.13
CA ILE A 91 -25.13 1.77 26.57
C ILE A 91 -26.57 1.65 27.08
N ASN A 92 -26.77 0.70 27.97
CA ASN A 92 -28.07 0.49 28.64
C ASN A 92 -28.04 1.09 30.04
N ASN A 93 -29.18 1.63 30.48
CA ASN A 93 -29.38 2.10 31.86
C ASN A 93 -28.46 3.25 32.32
N PHE A 94 -28.18 4.21 31.43
CA PHE A 94 -27.56 5.46 31.83
C PHE A 94 -28.62 6.32 32.55
N SER A 95 -28.77 6.14 33.85
CA SER A 95 -29.78 6.84 34.66
C SER A 95 -29.21 7.08 36.07
N PRO A 96 -28.48 8.19 36.27
CA PRO A 96 -27.99 8.52 37.60
C PRO A 96 -29.16 8.84 38.51
N HIS A 97 -29.14 8.22 39.72
CA HIS A 97 -30.14 8.41 40.76
C HIS A 97 -29.52 9.20 41.89
N PHE A 98 -30.06 10.38 42.20
CA PHE A 98 -29.56 11.24 43.27
C PHE A 98 -30.22 10.87 44.60
N GLU A 99 -29.44 10.83 45.68
CA GLU A 99 -29.97 10.77 47.02
C GLU A 99 -30.71 12.09 47.34
N PRO A 100 -31.91 11.99 47.94
CA PRO A 100 -32.65 13.18 48.31
C PRO A 100 -31.92 13.98 49.37
N TYR A 101 -31.79 15.28 49.14
CA TYR A 101 -31.29 16.19 50.16
C TYR A 101 -32.44 16.54 51.14
N ILE A 102 -32.36 16.06 52.37
CA ILE A 102 -33.40 16.24 53.40
C ILE A 102 -32.90 17.22 54.46
N ARG A 103 -33.69 18.25 54.75
CA ARG A 103 -33.44 19.18 55.80
C ARG A 103 -34.68 19.41 56.67
N THR A 104 -34.54 19.21 57.96
CA THR A 104 -35.60 19.46 58.91
C THR A 104 -35.40 20.83 59.58
N PHE A 105 -36.37 21.69 59.49
CA PHE A 105 -36.45 22.95 60.23
C PHE A 105 -37.22 22.72 61.52
N LYS A 106 -36.66 23.13 62.66
CA LYS A 106 -37.31 22.99 63.96
C LYS A 106 -37.70 24.35 64.46
N ALA A 107 -38.94 24.51 64.96
CA ALA A 107 -39.44 25.73 65.56
C ALA A 107 -38.68 26.10 66.87
N SER A 108 -37.98 25.11 67.47
CA SER A 108 -37.21 25.31 68.71
C SER A 108 -35.97 26.18 68.59
N SER A 109 -35.60 26.62 67.41
CA SER A 109 -34.52 27.63 67.22
C SER A 109 -34.96 29.07 67.41
N ILE A 110 -36.23 29.30 67.65
CA ILE A 110 -36.76 30.61 68.05
C ILE A 110 -36.84 30.58 69.60
N GLU A 111 -35.68 30.77 70.23
CA GLU A 111 -35.62 30.80 71.69
C GLU A 111 -36.43 31.96 72.24
N GLU A 112 -37.39 31.61 73.10
CA GLU A 112 -37.98 32.40 74.17
C GLU A 112 -38.61 33.75 73.76
N LEU A 113 -39.70 33.70 73.04
CA LEU A 113 -40.69 34.75 73.24
C LEU A 113 -41.54 34.42 74.43
N PRO A 114 -41.62 35.24 75.48
CA PRO A 114 -42.46 34.97 76.64
C PRO A 114 -43.92 34.91 76.18
N GLN A 115 -44.56 33.76 76.39
CA GLN A 115 -46.02 33.63 76.25
C GLN A 115 -46.73 34.53 77.30
N ILE A 116 -47.25 35.65 76.82
CA ILE A 116 -48.09 36.50 77.62
C ILE A 116 -49.53 36.07 77.42
N PRO A 117 -50.23 35.54 78.44
CA PRO A 117 -51.60 35.07 78.31
C PRO A 117 -52.52 36.24 77.90
N GLY A 118 -53.21 36.08 76.74
CA GLY A 118 -54.21 37.05 76.24
C GLY A 118 -53.68 38.07 75.26
N LEU A 119 -52.46 37.95 74.77
CA LEU A 119 -51.95 38.65 73.62
C LEU A 119 -51.90 37.69 72.44
N ASP A 120 -52.46 38.09 71.28
CA ASP A 120 -52.22 37.38 70.05
C ASP A 120 -50.72 37.38 69.81
N MET A 121 -50.20 36.20 69.50
CA MET A 121 -48.76 36.06 69.19
C MET A 121 -48.41 36.95 68.01
N PRO A 122 -47.34 37.72 68.06
CA PRO A 122 -46.95 38.55 66.94
C PRO A 122 -46.56 37.68 65.73
N GLU A 123 -47.03 38.05 64.58
CA GLU A 123 -46.55 37.50 63.32
C GLU A 123 -45.03 37.78 63.23
N ILE A 124 -44.27 36.76 62.91
CA ILE A 124 -42.83 36.83 62.75
C ILE A 124 -42.50 36.80 61.25
N GLU A 125 -41.72 37.77 60.79
CA GLU A 125 -41.15 37.70 59.42
C GLU A 125 -40.03 36.64 59.43
N VAL A 126 -40.29 35.56 58.69
CA VAL A 126 -39.31 34.49 58.48
C VAL A 126 -38.81 34.45 57.06
N ALA A 127 -37.51 34.45 56.92
CA ALA A 127 -36.85 34.21 55.65
C ALA A 127 -36.49 32.71 55.55
N PHE A 128 -37.05 32.03 54.58
CA PHE A 128 -36.67 30.65 54.26
C PHE A 128 -35.43 30.65 53.39
N GLU A 129 -34.36 30.08 53.85
CA GLU A 129 -33.11 29.92 53.11
C GLU A 129 -32.52 28.54 53.43
N ALA A 130 -32.21 27.77 52.39
CA ALA A 130 -31.54 26.50 52.52
C ALA A 130 -30.41 26.37 51.49
N ASN A 131 -29.28 25.80 51.94
CA ASN A 131 -28.20 25.45 51.02
C ASN A 131 -28.42 23.98 50.61
N ILE A 132 -28.39 23.73 49.32
CA ILE A 132 -28.37 22.39 48.71
C ILE A 132 -26.88 22.05 48.49
N ASN A 133 -26.51 20.86 48.87
CA ASN A 133 -25.19 20.30 48.53
C ASN A 133 -25.33 18.76 48.56
N THR A 134 -25.57 18.23 47.37
CA THR A 134 -25.70 16.76 47.15
C THR A 134 -24.86 16.33 45.98
N THR A 135 -24.32 15.15 46.06
CA THR A 135 -23.56 14.53 44.96
C THR A 135 -24.08 13.10 44.78
N GLU A 136 -24.07 12.66 43.54
CA GLU A 136 -24.40 11.29 43.18
C GLU A 136 -23.33 10.72 42.28
N HIS A 137 -23.03 9.48 42.52
CA HIS A 137 -22.07 8.71 41.75
C HIS A 137 -22.80 7.90 40.68
N PHE A 138 -22.31 7.92 39.45
CA PHE A 138 -22.81 7.04 38.40
C PHE A 138 -21.67 6.22 37.81
N ASP A 139 -22.01 5.00 37.43
CA ASP A 139 -21.11 4.05 36.80
C ASP A 139 -21.71 3.53 35.51
N VAL A 140 -20.94 3.59 34.45
CA VAL A 140 -21.23 2.91 33.19
C VAL A 140 -20.01 2.08 32.82
N ASP A 141 -20.23 0.79 32.62
CA ASP A 141 -19.24 -0.16 32.10
C ASP A 141 -19.84 -0.82 30.88
N THR A 142 -19.25 -0.56 29.71
CA THR A 142 -19.74 -1.07 28.42
C THR A 142 -18.58 -1.59 27.61
N GLU A 143 -18.64 -2.86 27.20
CA GLU A 143 -17.65 -3.46 26.31
C GLU A 143 -17.63 -2.73 24.96
N LEU A 144 -16.42 -2.40 24.49
CA LEU A 144 -16.17 -1.87 23.16
C LEU A 144 -15.75 -2.99 22.22
N PRO A 145 -15.97 -2.86 20.88
CA PRO A 145 -15.39 -3.75 19.90
C PRO A 145 -13.87 -3.87 20.06
N SER A 146 -13.33 -5.06 19.84
CA SER A 146 -11.89 -5.37 20.02
C SER A 146 -10.97 -4.50 19.18
N GLU A 147 -11.49 -3.97 18.10
CA GLU A 147 -10.83 -3.06 17.17
C GLU A 147 -10.55 -1.69 17.80
N VAL A 148 -11.35 -1.27 18.79
CA VAL A 148 -11.22 0.04 19.46
C VAL A 148 -10.19 -0.07 20.58
N GLN A 149 -8.99 0.44 20.37
CA GLN A 149 -7.89 0.36 21.34
C GLN A 149 -7.78 1.58 22.26
N ALA A 150 -8.11 2.76 21.74
CA ALA A 150 -8.11 3.99 22.52
C ALA A 150 -9.18 4.95 21.99
N VAL A 151 -9.75 5.75 22.89
CA VAL A 151 -10.80 6.71 22.57
C VAL A 151 -10.41 8.10 23.06
N LYS A 152 -10.61 9.10 22.19
CA LYS A 152 -10.50 10.53 22.51
C LYS A 152 -11.88 11.14 22.71
N THR A 153 -12.79 10.87 21.78
CA THR A 153 -14.17 11.34 21.87
C THR A 153 -15.13 10.27 21.38
N ILE A 154 -16.33 10.28 21.94
CA ILE A 154 -17.46 9.45 21.57
C ILE A 154 -18.63 10.37 21.29
N LYS A 155 -19.30 10.20 20.14
CA LYS A 155 -20.61 10.82 19.90
C LYS A 155 -21.71 9.81 20.15
N ILE A 156 -22.76 10.29 20.78
CA ILE A 156 -23.91 9.48 21.16
C ILE A 156 -25.20 10.04 20.56
N THR A 157 -26.14 9.12 20.33
CA THR A 157 -27.50 9.48 19.89
C THR A 157 -28.55 8.63 20.62
N ASP A 158 -29.79 9.08 20.51
CA ASP A 158 -30.98 8.26 20.85
C ASP A 158 -31.22 7.17 19.77
N ASN A 159 -32.25 6.36 19.97
CA ASN A 159 -32.66 5.32 19.02
C ASN A 159 -33.09 5.86 17.63
N ASN A 160 -33.29 7.16 17.50
CA ASN A 160 -33.71 7.83 16.24
C ASN A 160 -32.53 8.58 15.59
N GLY A 161 -31.31 8.45 16.09
CA GLY A 161 -30.11 9.11 15.57
C GLY A 161 -30.04 10.61 15.89
N LYS A 162 -30.75 11.07 16.94
CA LYS A 162 -30.68 12.47 17.40
C LYS A 162 -29.82 12.58 18.64
N PRO A 163 -29.21 13.74 18.90
CA PRO A 163 -28.52 14.00 20.16
C PRO A 163 -29.41 13.65 21.36
N LEU A 164 -28.80 13.10 22.39
CA LEU A 164 -29.55 12.62 23.56
C LEU A 164 -30.16 13.81 24.30
N GLN A 165 -31.47 13.90 24.31
CA GLN A 165 -32.20 14.87 25.10
C GLN A 165 -32.55 14.28 26.45
N THR A 166 -32.23 15.00 27.53
CA THR A 166 -32.55 14.64 28.89
C THR A 166 -33.07 15.87 29.62
N GLU A 167 -33.84 15.62 30.68
CA GLU A 167 -34.30 16.66 31.58
C GLU A 167 -33.74 16.41 32.97
N LEU A 168 -33.04 17.40 33.53
CA LEU A 168 -32.76 17.43 34.96
C LEU A 168 -34.00 18.01 35.65
N THR A 169 -34.69 17.21 36.41
CA THR A 169 -35.81 17.66 37.23
C THR A 169 -35.37 17.79 38.67
N ILE A 170 -35.70 18.93 39.31
CA ILE A 170 -35.49 19.17 40.73
C ILE A 170 -36.86 19.26 41.38
N ASP A 171 -37.21 18.23 42.13
CA ASP A 171 -38.44 18.19 42.88
C ASP A 171 -38.18 18.69 44.27
N ILE A 172 -39.10 19.51 44.77
CA ILE A 172 -39.07 20.01 46.15
C ILE A 172 -40.38 19.69 46.82
N SER A 173 -40.32 19.12 48.00
CA SER A 173 -41.47 18.75 48.78
C SER A 173 -41.31 19.10 50.27
N GLY A 174 -42.39 19.09 50.99
CA GLY A 174 -42.44 19.33 52.43
C GLY A 174 -42.30 20.83 52.80
N MET A 175 -42.39 21.71 51.84
CA MET A 175 -42.47 23.15 52.12
C MET A 175 -43.77 23.50 52.79
N PRO A 176 -43.77 24.53 53.70
CA PRO A 176 -45.03 25.00 54.29
C PRO A 176 -46.05 25.46 53.24
N ASP A 177 -47.33 25.13 53.42
CA ASP A 177 -48.42 25.43 52.50
C ASP A 177 -48.62 26.93 52.24
N PHE A 178 -48.16 27.82 53.15
CA PHE A 178 -48.26 29.25 52.99
C PHE A 178 -47.21 29.84 52.04
N LEU A 179 -46.19 29.06 51.62
CA LEU A 179 -45.21 29.50 50.63
C LEU A 179 -45.75 29.27 49.22
N PRO A 180 -45.95 30.32 48.41
CA PRO A 180 -46.48 30.17 47.07
C PRO A 180 -45.38 29.76 46.06
N ARG A 181 -44.12 30.04 46.36
CA ARG A 181 -42.99 29.82 45.48
C ARG A 181 -41.66 29.87 46.21
N ILE A 182 -40.67 29.28 45.56
CA ILE A 182 -39.27 29.35 45.97
C ILE A 182 -38.39 29.77 44.79
N TYR A 183 -37.20 30.27 45.09
CA TYR A 183 -36.24 30.72 44.10
C TYR A 183 -34.97 29.89 44.23
N LEU A 184 -34.52 29.35 43.10
CA LEU A 184 -33.16 28.86 42.95
C LEU A 184 -32.25 30.00 42.60
N ALA A 185 -31.27 30.32 43.45
CA ALA A 185 -30.40 31.47 43.28
C ALA A 185 -28.98 31.01 42.86
N GLY A 186 -28.78 30.86 41.60
CA GLY A 186 -27.51 30.37 41.07
C GLY A 186 -27.16 28.95 41.60
N VAL A 187 -28.16 28.09 41.66
CA VAL A 187 -27.92 26.67 41.95
C VAL A 187 -27.08 26.10 40.86
N GLU A 188 -25.94 25.51 41.20
CA GLU A 188 -24.96 24.97 40.29
C GLU A 188 -25.16 23.46 40.18
N LEU A 189 -25.50 22.96 38.97
CA LEU A 189 -25.38 21.55 38.59
C LEU A 189 -23.98 21.37 37.99
N VAL A 190 -23.18 20.50 38.61
CA VAL A 190 -21.84 20.13 38.12
C VAL A 190 -21.94 18.79 37.46
N LEU A 191 -21.74 18.73 36.14
CA LEU A 191 -21.62 17.49 35.38
C LEU A 191 -20.15 17.09 35.30
N PRO A 192 -19.84 15.81 35.12
CA PRO A 192 -18.48 15.36 34.85
C PRO A 192 -17.86 16.05 33.62
N GLU A 193 -16.57 16.36 33.69
CA GLU A 193 -15.84 16.98 32.58
C GLU A 193 -15.80 16.10 31.31
N VAL A 194 -16.01 14.80 31.48
CA VAL A 194 -16.08 13.83 30.38
C VAL A 194 -17.34 13.98 29.53
N ILE A 195 -18.41 14.60 30.03
CA ILE A 195 -19.70 14.74 29.34
C ILE A 195 -19.72 16.00 28.47
N ASP A 196 -19.92 15.83 27.18
CA ASP A 196 -20.15 16.91 26.23
C ASP A 196 -21.63 17.22 26.14
N PHE A 197 -22.04 18.38 26.64
CA PHE A 197 -23.45 18.76 26.70
C PHE A 197 -23.68 20.23 26.36
N GLU A 198 -24.93 20.56 26.06
CA GLU A 198 -25.42 21.93 25.91
C GLU A 198 -26.76 22.13 26.63
N VAL A 199 -27.03 23.38 26.97
CA VAL A 199 -28.33 23.82 27.50
C VAL A 199 -28.89 24.93 26.62
N ASP A 200 -30.23 25.08 26.63
CA ASP A 200 -30.87 26.17 25.89
C ASP A 200 -30.66 27.52 26.61
N GLU A 201 -29.62 28.24 26.23
CA GLU A 201 -29.30 29.56 26.77
C GLU A 201 -30.26 30.66 26.33
N SER A 202 -31.27 30.35 25.50
CA SER A 202 -32.33 31.30 25.18
C SER A 202 -33.18 31.59 26.44
N GLU A 203 -33.21 30.68 27.40
CA GLU A 203 -33.72 30.89 28.76
C GLU A 203 -32.65 31.60 29.60
N ARG A 204 -32.88 32.89 29.88
CA ARG A 204 -31.93 33.74 30.67
C ARG A 204 -31.63 33.23 32.08
N ASP A 205 -32.38 32.24 32.52
CA ASP A 205 -32.30 31.63 33.87
C ASP A 205 -31.32 30.45 33.93
N LEU A 206 -30.72 30.08 32.79
CA LEU A 206 -29.71 29.04 32.65
C LEU A 206 -28.44 29.61 32.05
N VAL A 207 -27.30 29.34 32.68
CA VAL A 207 -25.98 29.75 32.18
C VAL A 207 -25.03 28.55 32.27
N LYS A 208 -24.50 28.13 31.12
CA LYS A 208 -23.44 27.13 31.07
C LYS A 208 -22.06 27.79 31.27
N SER A 209 -21.22 27.20 32.11
CA SER A 209 -19.82 27.58 32.28
C SER A 209 -18.96 26.35 32.54
N GLY A 210 -18.23 25.90 31.49
CA GLY A 210 -17.48 24.65 31.56
C GLY A 210 -18.40 23.44 31.73
N SER A 211 -18.16 22.62 32.75
CA SER A 211 -18.98 21.48 33.16
C SER A 211 -20.14 21.85 34.08
N SER A 212 -20.35 23.12 34.39
CA SER A 212 -21.40 23.57 35.30
C SER A 212 -22.55 24.26 34.56
N ILE A 213 -23.77 24.07 35.07
CA ILE A 213 -24.99 24.78 34.71
C ILE A 213 -25.46 25.56 35.92
N PHE A 214 -25.50 26.89 35.82
CA PHE A 214 -26.04 27.77 36.84
C PHE A 214 -27.51 28.02 36.58
N ILE A 215 -28.35 27.68 37.56
CA ILE A 215 -29.81 27.69 37.50
C ILE A 215 -30.33 28.80 38.40
N SER A 216 -31.10 29.73 37.81
CA SER A 216 -31.73 30.83 38.55
C SER A 216 -33.25 30.87 38.23
N LYS A 217 -33.94 29.81 38.56
CA LYS A 217 -35.38 29.60 38.25
C LYS A 217 -36.26 29.77 39.48
N THR A 218 -37.53 30.13 39.24
CA THR A 218 -38.58 30.12 40.25
C THR A 218 -39.41 28.85 40.14
N ILE A 219 -39.67 28.23 41.32
CA ILE A 219 -40.51 27.04 41.41
C ILE A 219 -41.81 27.49 42.11
N GLU A 220 -42.93 27.37 41.46
CA GLU A 220 -44.24 27.57 42.02
C GLU A 220 -44.61 26.33 42.89
N LEU A 221 -45.09 26.60 44.10
CA LEU A 221 -45.46 25.55 45.03
C LEU A 221 -46.98 25.36 45.06
N THR A 222 -47.39 24.10 45.11
CA THR A 222 -48.80 23.70 45.35
C THR A 222 -48.81 22.66 46.46
N ASN A 223 -49.52 22.95 47.53
CA ASN A 223 -49.53 22.08 48.73
C ASN A 223 -48.12 21.71 49.21
N GLY A 224 -47.25 22.69 49.27
CA GLY A 224 -45.88 22.54 49.74
C GLY A 224 -44.92 21.78 48.79
N SER A 225 -45.33 21.53 47.57
CA SER A 225 -44.52 20.79 46.58
C SER A 225 -44.48 21.51 45.23
N GLY A 226 -43.36 21.38 44.55
CA GLY A 226 -43.15 21.94 43.21
C GLY A 226 -41.93 21.32 42.52
N SER A 227 -41.83 21.51 41.25
CA SER A 227 -40.71 21.02 40.45
C SER A 227 -40.24 21.98 39.39
N VAL A 228 -39.01 21.87 38.95
CA VAL A 228 -38.46 22.57 37.80
C VAL A 228 -37.70 21.58 36.93
N SER A 229 -37.97 21.58 35.64
CA SER A 229 -37.23 20.82 34.65
C SER A 229 -36.27 21.71 33.88
N ILE A 230 -35.07 21.19 33.61
CA ILE A 230 -34.00 21.84 32.90
C ILE A 230 -33.60 20.93 31.76
N PRO A 231 -33.91 21.32 30.51
CA PRO A 231 -33.55 20.53 29.35
C PRO A 231 -32.02 20.60 29.14
N VAL A 232 -31.40 19.43 29.00
CA VAL A 232 -29.97 19.26 28.70
C VAL A 232 -29.82 18.37 27.49
N THR A 233 -29.00 18.77 26.53
CA THR A 233 -28.69 17.97 25.36
C THR A 233 -27.28 17.41 25.51
N ILE A 234 -27.10 16.10 25.52
CA ILE A 234 -25.83 15.42 25.61
C ILE A 234 -25.43 14.94 24.20
N TYR A 235 -24.24 15.32 23.76
CA TYR A 235 -23.70 14.97 22.44
C TYR A 235 -22.74 13.80 22.49
N GLY A 236 -22.03 13.60 23.62
CA GLY A 236 -21.02 12.57 23.71
C GLY A 236 -20.15 12.64 24.95
N PHE A 237 -18.99 12.01 24.82
CA PHE A 237 -18.00 11.94 25.90
C PHE A 237 -16.62 12.31 25.37
N SER A 238 -15.91 13.17 26.07
CA SER A 238 -14.54 13.59 25.77
C SER A 238 -13.53 12.94 26.72
N ASN A 239 -12.47 12.32 26.16
CA ASN A 239 -11.42 11.62 26.89
C ASN A 239 -11.94 10.59 27.91
N PRO A 240 -12.88 9.73 27.55
CA PRO A 240 -13.39 8.71 28.46
C PRO A 240 -12.29 7.70 28.79
N LYS A 241 -12.40 7.07 29.95
CA LYS A 241 -11.47 6.04 30.39
C LYS A 241 -11.81 4.70 29.74
N ILE A 242 -10.78 4.04 29.16
CA ILE A 242 -10.90 2.68 28.65
C ILE A 242 -10.06 1.76 29.52
N GLU A 243 -10.67 0.71 30.05
CA GLU A 243 -10.01 -0.33 30.85
C GLU A 243 -10.42 -1.71 30.35
N ASN A 244 -9.42 -2.55 30.04
CA ASN A 244 -9.63 -3.95 29.58
C ASN A 244 -10.63 -4.11 28.43
N GLY A 245 -10.69 -3.15 27.50
CA GLY A 245 -11.63 -3.16 26.38
C GLY A 245 -13.02 -2.62 26.69
N SER A 246 -13.28 -2.15 27.92
CA SER A 246 -14.53 -1.52 28.32
C SER A 246 -14.39 0.00 28.43
N LEU A 247 -15.44 0.70 28.01
CA LEU A 247 -15.67 2.12 28.30
C LEU A 247 -16.14 2.26 29.73
N ILE A 248 -15.36 2.94 30.56
CA ILE A 248 -15.68 3.21 31.95
C ILE A 248 -16.00 4.69 32.12
N LEU A 249 -17.26 4.99 32.48
CA LEU A 249 -17.69 6.32 32.89
C LEU A 249 -18.10 6.23 34.36
N SER A 250 -17.21 6.64 35.23
CA SER A 250 -17.40 6.61 36.69
C SER A 250 -17.00 7.94 37.25
N ASP A 251 -17.97 8.72 37.71
CA ASP A 251 -17.75 10.10 38.19
C ASP A 251 -18.94 10.56 39.06
N GLU A 252 -18.87 11.77 39.57
CA GLU A 252 -19.89 12.38 40.40
C GLU A 252 -20.61 13.52 39.68
N ILE A 253 -21.95 13.53 39.80
CA ILE A 253 -22.79 14.68 39.43
C ILE A 253 -23.14 15.40 40.73
N GLY A 254 -22.86 16.69 40.79
CA GLY A 254 -23.09 17.52 41.99
C GLY A 254 -24.19 18.54 41.76
N LEU A 255 -25.03 18.76 42.78
CA LEU A 255 -25.97 19.86 42.83
C LEU A 255 -25.70 20.68 44.11
N ARG A 256 -25.32 21.95 43.96
CA ARG A 256 -25.01 22.83 45.07
C ARG A 256 -25.54 24.23 44.85
N GLY A 257 -25.95 24.90 45.90
CA GLY A 257 -26.40 26.27 45.82
C GLY A 257 -27.38 26.64 46.90
N LYS A 258 -28.14 27.67 46.62
CA LYS A 258 -29.04 28.29 47.57
C LYS A 258 -30.48 28.31 47.04
N VAL A 259 -31.38 27.85 47.91
CA VAL A 259 -32.84 27.96 47.73
C VAL A 259 -33.37 28.95 48.75
N TYR A 260 -34.19 29.86 48.33
CA TYR A 260 -34.82 30.80 49.24
C TYR A 260 -36.27 31.10 48.86
N ALA A 261 -37.07 31.58 49.82
CA ALA A 261 -38.42 32.04 49.59
C ALA A 261 -38.56 33.50 50.02
N ASP A 262 -39.58 34.16 49.49
CA ASP A 262 -39.91 35.51 49.95
C ASP A 262 -40.26 35.48 51.45
N LYS A 263 -39.88 36.57 52.10
CA LYS A 263 -40.22 36.74 53.52
C LYS A 263 -41.73 36.66 53.73
N GLN A 264 -42.12 35.82 54.64
CA GLN A 264 -43.55 35.63 54.99
C GLN A 264 -43.75 35.97 56.47
N SER A 265 -44.90 36.58 56.75
CA SER A 265 -45.40 36.78 58.11
C SER A 265 -46.19 35.55 58.54
N ILE A 266 -45.67 34.82 59.51
CA ILE A 266 -46.19 33.51 59.94
C ILE A 266 -46.44 33.47 61.42
N GLY A 267 -47.42 32.67 61.85
CA GLY A 267 -47.59 32.26 63.23
C GLY A 267 -46.57 31.24 63.68
N LEU A 268 -46.24 31.20 64.97
CA LEU A 268 -45.25 30.26 65.51
C LEU A 268 -45.70 28.79 65.32
N ASP A 269 -47.01 28.53 65.30
CA ASP A 269 -47.57 27.18 65.15
C ASP A 269 -47.37 26.62 63.71
N ASP A 270 -47.14 27.51 62.72
CA ASP A 270 -46.96 27.13 61.32
C ASP A 270 -45.55 26.61 61.03
N LEU A 271 -44.60 26.73 62.03
CA LEU A 271 -43.20 26.33 61.88
C LEU A 271 -42.88 24.96 62.52
N GLU A 272 -43.85 24.24 63.12
CA GLU A 272 -43.55 23.00 63.81
C GLU A 272 -43.09 21.87 62.86
N ASN A 273 -41.78 21.48 63.00
CA ASN A 273 -41.15 20.29 62.40
C ASN A 273 -41.29 20.15 60.87
N THR A 274 -41.12 21.26 60.16
CA THR A 274 -41.12 21.19 58.68
C THR A 274 -39.88 20.46 58.20
N THR A 275 -40.07 19.37 57.44
CA THR A 275 -39.01 18.66 56.74
C THR A 275 -39.11 18.92 55.25
N VAL A 276 -38.09 19.54 54.71
CA VAL A 276 -37.99 19.86 53.28
C VAL A 276 -37.10 18.81 52.63
N GLU A 277 -37.59 18.25 51.57
CA GLU A 277 -36.86 17.32 50.73
C GLU A 277 -36.65 17.93 49.34
N VAL A 278 -35.41 17.86 48.87
CA VAL A 278 -35.01 18.28 47.50
C VAL A 278 -34.47 17.06 46.81
N GLN A 279 -35.18 16.60 45.79
CA GLN A 279 -34.87 15.40 45.01
C GLN A 279 -34.52 15.78 43.59
N PRO A 280 -33.24 15.84 43.23
CA PRO A 280 -32.87 15.93 41.84
C PRO A 280 -32.97 14.55 41.17
N HIS A 281 -33.33 14.51 39.89
CA HIS A 281 -33.23 13.32 39.07
C HIS A 281 -33.00 13.71 37.60
N LEU A 282 -32.33 12.84 36.89
CA LEU A 282 -32.03 13.02 35.48
C LEU A 282 -32.88 12.05 34.67
N ASP A 283 -33.84 12.59 33.94
CA ASP A 283 -34.76 11.81 33.12
C ASP A 283 -34.28 11.72 31.69
N LEU A 284 -33.98 10.51 31.24
CA LEU A 284 -33.64 10.26 29.85
C LEU A 284 -34.89 10.03 29.02
N ALA A 285 -34.98 10.69 27.87
CA ALA A 285 -36.07 10.45 26.91
C ALA A 285 -36.11 9.02 26.37
N THR A 286 -34.96 8.32 26.41
CA THR A 286 -34.82 6.90 25.99
C THR A 286 -33.90 6.14 26.95
N PRO A 287 -34.20 4.86 27.26
CA PRO A 287 -33.39 4.07 28.19
C PRO A 287 -32.08 3.55 27.58
N GLN A 288 -31.88 3.75 26.27
CA GLN A 288 -30.72 3.26 25.54
C GLN A 288 -30.00 4.41 24.82
N ILE A 289 -28.71 4.41 24.93
CA ILE A 289 -27.81 5.35 24.25
C ILE A 289 -27.00 4.56 23.23
N ARG A 290 -26.93 5.05 21.99
CA ARG A 290 -26.12 4.47 20.93
C ARG A 290 -24.85 5.28 20.74
N ILE A 291 -23.72 4.61 20.72
CA ILE A 291 -22.46 5.22 20.26
C ILE A 291 -22.46 5.19 18.74
N THR A 292 -22.44 6.35 18.12
CA THR A 292 -22.53 6.47 16.66
C THR A 292 -21.20 6.79 15.99
N GLU A 293 -20.33 7.52 16.69
CA GLU A 293 -19.02 7.89 16.17
C GLU A 293 -17.97 7.84 17.27
N VAL A 294 -16.77 7.42 16.91
CA VAL A 294 -15.60 7.36 17.80
C VAL A 294 -14.41 8.03 17.13
N ALA A 295 -13.76 8.95 17.86
CA ALA A 295 -12.43 9.42 17.52
C ALA A 295 -11.41 8.78 18.46
N GLY A 296 -10.35 8.20 17.91
CA GLY A 296 -9.37 7.49 18.71
C GLY A 296 -8.41 6.64 17.89
N THR A 297 -7.98 5.53 18.45
CA THR A 297 -7.17 4.52 17.80
C THR A 297 -7.98 3.27 17.57
N ILE A 298 -8.12 2.89 16.30
CA ILE A 298 -8.87 1.70 15.88
C ILE A 298 -7.96 0.85 14.99
N VAL A 299 -7.93 -0.44 15.24
CA VAL A 299 -7.17 -1.43 14.48
C VAL A 299 -8.17 -2.41 13.87
N PRO A 300 -8.65 -2.13 12.67
CA PRO A 300 -9.59 -3.02 11.99
C PRO A 300 -8.89 -4.32 11.60
N ASN A 301 -9.66 -5.38 11.51
CA ASN A 301 -9.18 -6.62 10.91
C ASN A 301 -9.24 -6.49 9.39
N VAL A 302 -8.06 -6.45 8.74
CA VAL A 302 -7.94 -6.29 7.29
C VAL A 302 -6.97 -7.33 6.77
N ASP A 303 -7.39 -8.12 5.80
CA ASP A 303 -6.56 -9.13 5.12
C ASP A 303 -6.46 -8.78 3.63
N ILE A 304 -5.58 -7.85 3.30
CA ILE A 304 -5.30 -7.46 1.92
C ILE A 304 -4.02 -8.16 1.48
N ASN A 305 -4.18 -9.08 0.53
CA ASN A 305 -3.08 -9.80 -0.11
C ASN A 305 -3.38 -9.88 -1.61
N THR A 306 -2.56 -9.23 -2.42
CA THR A 306 -2.71 -9.20 -3.88
C THR A 306 -1.37 -9.43 -4.56
N SER A 307 -1.40 -9.87 -5.80
CA SER A 307 -0.18 -10.11 -6.57
C SER A 307 -0.28 -9.54 -7.97
N VAL A 308 0.85 -9.05 -8.48
CA VAL A 308 1.02 -8.54 -9.84
C VAL A 308 1.85 -9.53 -10.64
N SER A 309 1.27 -10.12 -11.70
CA SER A 309 1.99 -11.03 -12.60
C SER A 309 2.92 -10.27 -13.52
N LEU A 310 4.15 -10.78 -13.68
CA LEU A 310 5.17 -10.32 -14.62
C LEU A 310 5.49 -11.39 -15.68
N ALA A 311 4.56 -12.35 -15.89
CA ALA A 311 4.76 -13.46 -16.84
C ALA A 311 4.99 -12.99 -18.28
N ASP A 312 4.44 -11.83 -18.67
CA ASP A 312 4.50 -11.29 -20.04
C ASP A 312 5.80 -10.53 -20.37
N LEU A 313 6.77 -10.50 -19.44
CA LEU A 313 8.08 -9.90 -19.72
C LEU A 313 8.92 -10.82 -20.63
N PRO A 314 9.79 -10.24 -21.49
CA PRO A 314 10.65 -10.98 -22.39
C PRO A 314 11.49 -12.05 -21.71
N ASP A 315 11.55 -13.27 -22.31
CA ASP A 315 12.24 -14.43 -21.73
C ASP A 315 13.71 -14.19 -21.43
N PHE A 316 14.41 -13.38 -22.26
CA PHE A 316 15.84 -13.08 -22.03
C PHE A 316 16.12 -12.37 -20.70
N LEU A 317 15.13 -11.67 -20.13
CA LEU A 317 15.26 -11.06 -18.79
C LEU A 317 15.12 -12.07 -17.64
N LYS A 318 14.59 -13.26 -17.94
CA LYS A 318 14.33 -14.35 -16.97
C LYS A 318 15.34 -15.49 -17.05
N GLU A 319 16.26 -15.46 -18.04
CA GLU A 319 17.27 -16.51 -18.21
C GLU A 319 18.14 -16.67 -16.98
N GLU A 320 18.52 -17.93 -16.69
CA GLU A 320 19.38 -18.26 -15.56
C GLU A 320 20.74 -17.55 -15.68
N GLY A 321 21.17 -16.88 -14.60
CA GLY A 321 22.38 -16.09 -14.57
C GLY A 321 22.17 -14.61 -14.92
N THR A 322 21.02 -14.20 -15.41
CA THR A 322 20.69 -12.79 -15.63
C THR A 322 20.64 -12.03 -14.31
N SER A 323 21.29 -10.88 -14.27
CA SER A 323 21.32 -9.98 -13.12
C SER A 323 21.05 -8.55 -13.58
N LEU A 324 20.08 -7.91 -12.95
CA LEU A 324 19.61 -6.58 -13.29
C LEU A 324 19.77 -5.64 -12.09
N GLU A 325 20.61 -4.64 -12.22
CA GLU A 325 20.69 -3.53 -11.26
C GLU A 325 19.97 -2.32 -11.86
N ILE A 326 18.65 -2.29 -11.69
CA ILE A 326 17.79 -1.24 -12.23
C ILE A 326 18.09 0.07 -11.54
N LYS A 327 18.35 1.11 -12.34
CA LYS A 327 18.73 2.43 -11.86
C LYS A 327 17.56 3.17 -11.23
N ASP A 328 16.40 3.10 -11.85
CA ASP A 328 15.20 3.82 -11.39
C ASP A 328 13.95 2.94 -11.50
N LEU A 329 13.16 2.98 -10.46
CA LEU A 329 11.85 2.37 -10.36
C LEU A 329 10.96 3.32 -9.60
N SER A 330 9.81 3.66 -10.12
CA SER A 330 8.81 4.46 -9.44
C SER A 330 7.48 3.74 -9.33
N LEU A 331 6.87 3.87 -8.15
CA LEU A 331 5.53 3.41 -7.84
C LEU A 331 4.70 4.64 -7.44
N ASN A 332 3.69 4.93 -8.23
CA ASN A 332 2.69 5.95 -7.92
C ASN A 332 1.47 5.28 -7.29
N LEU A 333 1.06 5.74 -6.13
CA LEU A 333 -0.14 5.28 -5.45
C LEU A 333 -1.10 6.45 -5.27
N SER A 334 -2.38 6.21 -5.52
CA SER A 334 -3.47 7.13 -5.25
C SER A 334 -4.51 6.41 -4.40
N VAL A 335 -4.58 6.75 -3.11
CA VAL A 335 -5.41 6.04 -2.15
C VAL A 335 -6.54 6.92 -1.68
N THR A 336 -7.77 6.51 -1.93
CA THR A 336 -8.98 7.19 -1.47
C THR A 336 -9.46 6.55 -0.18
N ASN A 337 -9.42 7.34 0.90
CA ASN A 337 -9.86 6.94 2.23
C ASN A 337 -11.24 7.55 2.51
N PRO A 338 -12.31 6.74 2.61
CA PRO A 338 -13.66 7.22 2.90
C PRO A 338 -13.96 7.37 4.40
N ILE A 339 -12.95 7.17 5.25
CA ILE A 339 -13.07 7.27 6.71
C ILE A 339 -12.67 8.68 7.13
N GLY A 340 -13.46 9.31 7.99
CA GLY A 340 -13.22 10.67 8.51
C GLY A 340 -11.95 10.83 9.36
N ALA A 341 -11.13 9.78 9.51
CA ALA A 341 -9.89 9.78 10.26
C ALA A 341 -8.72 9.26 9.41
N PRO A 342 -7.47 9.68 9.67
CA PRO A 342 -6.31 9.18 8.95
C PRO A 342 -6.07 7.68 9.17
N ILE A 343 -5.62 7.00 8.11
CA ILE A 343 -5.17 5.61 8.15
C ILE A 343 -3.65 5.57 8.09
N SER A 344 -3.04 4.91 9.06
CA SER A 344 -1.63 4.50 9.00
C SER A 344 -1.57 3.04 8.59
N THR A 345 -0.82 2.71 7.54
CA THR A 345 -0.73 1.34 7.02
C THR A 345 0.70 0.95 6.70
N ARG A 346 1.00 -0.34 6.81
CA ARG A 346 2.26 -0.95 6.39
C ARG A 346 2.01 -2.01 5.36
N PHE A 347 2.83 -1.97 4.32
CA PHE A 347 2.85 -2.95 3.23
C PHE A 347 4.18 -3.67 3.19
N GLN A 348 4.13 -4.94 2.81
CA GLN A 348 5.30 -5.68 2.37
C GLN A 348 5.14 -6.03 0.90
N ILE A 349 6.19 -5.77 0.13
CA ILE A 349 6.27 -6.09 -1.29
C ILE A 349 7.40 -7.11 -1.44
N ALA A 350 7.10 -8.25 -2.05
CA ALA A 350 8.05 -9.35 -2.20
C ALA A 350 8.03 -9.92 -3.63
N PRO A 351 9.20 -10.15 -4.27
CA PRO A 351 9.27 -10.87 -5.54
C PRO A 351 9.14 -12.38 -5.29
N LEU A 352 8.29 -13.06 -6.03
CA LEU A 352 8.07 -14.50 -5.92
C LEU A 352 8.48 -15.24 -7.18
N ASP A 353 9.05 -16.44 -7.00
CA ASP A 353 9.32 -17.39 -8.08
C ASP A 353 8.04 -18.14 -8.51
N GLU A 354 8.14 -19.02 -9.52
CA GLU A 354 7.05 -19.85 -10.03
C GLU A 354 6.40 -20.76 -8.96
N ASN A 355 7.13 -21.05 -7.87
CA ASN A 355 6.67 -21.88 -6.76
C ASN A 355 6.09 -21.06 -5.60
N GLY A 356 6.05 -19.73 -5.72
CA GLY A 356 5.57 -18.82 -4.70
C GLY A 356 6.56 -18.54 -3.56
N ASN A 357 7.86 -18.82 -3.74
CA ASN A 357 8.89 -18.51 -2.76
C ASN A 357 9.46 -17.12 -3.00
N VAL A 358 9.80 -16.41 -1.92
CA VAL A 358 10.43 -15.09 -2.01
C VAL A 358 11.85 -15.23 -2.56
N ILE A 359 12.14 -14.50 -3.64
CA ILE A 359 13.44 -14.50 -4.29
C ILE A 359 14.44 -13.70 -3.45
N ASN A 360 15.59 -14.32 -3.11
CA ASN A 360 16.73 -13.69 -2.43
C ASN A 360 16.39 -12.94 -1.11
N ASN A 361 15.26 -13.24 -0.48
CA ASN A 361 14.72 -12.50 0.68
C ASN A 361 14.58 -10.99 0.43
N ASN A 362 14.34 -10.57 -0.81
CA ASN A 362 14.16 -9.18 -1.20
C ASN A 362 12.76 -8.70 -0.80
N ILE A 363 12.56 -8.34 0.46
CA ILE A 363 11.30 -7.80 0.96
C ILE A 363 11.47 -6.30 1.17
N VAL A 364 10.55 -5.52 0.60
CA VAL A 364 10.46 -4.07 0.82
C VAL A 364 9.27 -3.77 1.71
N SER A 365 9.49 -3.03 2.78
CA SER A 365 8.44 -2.57 3.68
C SER A 365 8.21 -1.07 3.51
N LEU A 366 6.96 -0.69 3.33
CA LEU A 366 6.50 0.68 3.18
C LEU A 366 5.56 1.05 4.33
N ALA A 367 5.68 2.28 4.84
CA ALA A 367 4.72 2.86 5.77
C ALA A 367 4.08 4.11 5.16
N LEU A 368 2.76 4.09 5.07
CA LEU A 368 1.98 5.19 4.51
C LEU A 368 1.02 5.76 5.53
N LYS A 369 0.81 7.07 5.46
CA LYS A 369 -0.23 7.77 6.20
C LYS A 369 -1.18 8.42 5.20
N ILE A 370 -2.44 8.01 5.23
CA ILE A 370 -3.49 8.40 4.30
C ILE A 370 -4.44 9.32 5.05
N ALA A 371 -4.68 10.51 4.52
CA ALA A 371 -5.59 11.48 5.15
C ALA A 371 -7.05 10.97 5.16
N GLY A 372 -7.84 11.42 6.12
CA GLY A 372 -9.25 11.05 6.22
C GLY A 372 -10.13 11.84 5.26
N ASP A 373 -11.16 11.20 4.71
CA ASP A 373 -12.13 11.76 3.73
C ASP A 373 -11.47 12.41 2.48
N GLU A 374 -10.26 11.95 2.14
CA GLU A 374 -9.47 12.50 1.03
C GLU A 374 -8.81 11.42 0.20
N THR A 375 -8.34 11.81 -0.99
CA THR A 375 -7.43 11.01 -1.80
C THR A 375 -6.00 11.47 -1.54
N SER A 376 -5.17 10.55 -1.04
CA SER A 376 -3.74 10.77 -0.82
C SER A 376 -2.93 10.19 -1.97
N THR A 377 -1.98 10.95 -2.51
CA THR A 377 -1.10 10.51 -3.59
C THR A 377 0.33 10.38 -3.10
N PHE A 378 0.98 9.27 -3.48
CA PHE A 378 2.37 8.97 -3.12
C PHE A 378 3.16 8.69 -4.38
N HIS A 379 4.29 9.36 -4.53
CA HIS A 379 5.29 9.04 -5.55
C HIS A 379 6.48 8.38 -4.84
N ILE A 380 6.62 7.07 -5.01
CA ILE A 380 7.58 6.25 -4.27
C ILE A 380 8.69 5.83 -5.22
N ASN A 381 9.92 6.20 -4.89
CA ASN A 381 11.15 5.81 -5.57
C ASN A 381 12.20 5.40 -4.54
N ARG A 382 13.41 5.02 -4.98
CA ARG A 382 14.49 4.54 -4.12
C ARG A 382 14.87 5.48 -2.96
N ASN A 383 14.55 6.77 -3.03
CA ASN A 383 14.90 7.78 -2.03
C ASN A 383 13.73 8.20 -1.14
N SER A 384 12.56 7.56 -1.30
CA SER A 384 11.36 7.95 -0.59
C SER A 384 11.43 7.58 0.89
N SER A 385 11.06 8.52 1.75
CA SER A 385 11.06 8.34 3.22
C SER A 385 10.00 7.36 3.73
N VAL A 386 9.05 6.96 2.89
CA VAL A 386 8.02 5.96 3.21
C VAL A 386 8.56 4.53 3.19
N ILE A 387 9.78 4.31 2.68
CA ILE A 387 10.45 3.00 2.71
C ILE A 387 11.06 2.82 4.09
N GLU A 388 10.52 1.87 4.87
CA GLU A 388 11.05 1.51 6.18
C GLU A 388 12.25 0.55 6.07
N SER A 389 12.21 -0.38 5.12
CA SER A 389 13.28 -1.35 4.89
C SER A 389 13.26 -1.89 3.46
N GLY A 390 14.41 -2.40 2.99
CA GLY A 390 14.58 -2.94 1.65
C GLY A 390 14.88 -1.86 0.61
N SER A 391 14.96 -2.28 -0.66
CA SER A 391 15.15 -1.40 -1.81
C SER A 391 14.17 -1.78 -2.92
N LEU A 392 13.46 -0.81 -3.48
CA LEU A 392 12.53 -1.06 -4.59
C LEU A 392 13.25 -1.67 -5.80
N THR A 393 14.45 -1.21 -6.11
CA THR A 393 15.22 -1.71 -7.26
C THR A 393 15.65 -3.16 -7.08
N SER A 394 15.78 -3.65 -5.84
CA SER A 394 16.12 -5.05 -5.56
C SER A 394 14.97 -6.03 -5.87
N LEU A 395 13.73 -5.56 -5.93
CA LEU A 395 12.58 -6.40 -6.28
C LEU A 395 12.70 -7.01 -7.68
N LEU A 396 13.40 -6.33 -8.59
CA LEU A 396 13.61 -6.73 -9.98
C LEU A 396 15.07 -7.10 -10.28
N SER A 397 15.91 -7.31 -9.27
CA SER A 397 17.31 -7.73 -9.47
C SER A 397 17.42 -9.10 -10.17
N THR A 398 16.44 -9.92 -10.00
CA THR A 398 16.08 -11.09 -10.82
C THR A 398 14.61 -10.94 -11.12
N ILE A 399 14.21 -11.04 -12.38
CA ILE A 399 12.79 -10.86 -12.74
C ILE A 399 11.96 -11.97 -12.09
N PRO A 400 11.00 -11.61 -11.23
CA PRO A 400 10.12 -12.59 -10.61
C PRO A 400 8.96 -12.97 -11.54
N ASP A 401 8.30 -14.07 -11.27
CA ASP A 401 7.05 -14.42 -11.95
C ASP A 401 5.90 -13.54 -11.49
N GLN A 402 5.92 -13.14 -10.22
CA GLN A 402 4.95 -12.22 -9.65
C GLN A 402 5.55 -11.38 -8.51
N ILE A 403 4.95 -10.23 -8.29
CA ILE A 403 5.20 -9.37 -7.12
C ILE A 403 4.01 -9.53 -6.18
N ASP A 404 4.26 -10.02 -4.97
CA ASP A 404 3.27 -10.11 -3.89
C ASP A 404 3.23 -8.81 -3.11
N ILE A 405 2.02 -8.31 -2.82
CA ILE A 405 1.77 -7.10 -2.04
C ILE A 405 0.86 -7.47 -0.88
N LYS A 406 1.39 -7.39 0.33
CA LYS A 406 0.69 -7.76 1.54
C LYS A 406 0.58 -6.58 2.49
N VAL A 407 -0.63 -6.28 2.94
CA VAL A 407 -0.85 -5.36 4.07
C VAL A 407 -0.58 -6.09 5.37
N THR A 408 0.32 -5.55 6.19
CA THR A 408 0.72 -6.17 7.47
C THR A 408 0.15 -5.46 8.68
N GLU A 409 -0.24 -4.20 8.53
CA GLU A 409 -0.82 -3.39 9.59
C GLU A 409 -1.74 -2.33 8.98
N VAL A 410 -2.95 -2.20 9.54
CA VAL A 410 -3.85 -1.08 9.29
C VAL A 410 -4.25 -0.50 10.62
N LYS A 411 -4.09 0.80 10.80
CA LYS A 411 -4.42 1.51 12.01
C LYS A 411 -5.06 2.84 11.68
N ILE A 412 -6.22 3.08 12.23
CA ILE A 412 -6.93 4.34 12.09
C ILE A 412 -6.64 5.15 13.34
N GLU A 413 -6.09 6.36 13.18
CA GLU A 413 -5.67 7.21 14.29
C GLU A 413 -6.25 8.61 14.13
N SER A 414 -7.20 8.96 14.99
CA SER A 414 -7.71 10.33 15.05
C SER A 414 -6.68 11.26 15.66
N GLU A 415 -6.30 12.32 14.97
CA GLU A 415 -5.42 13.36 15.50
C GLU A 415 -6.20 14.38 16.31
N THR A 416 -7.43 14.67 15.91
CA THR A 416 -8.35 15.61 16.56
C THR A 416 -9.68 14.93 16.89
N ALA A 417 -10.50 15.59 17.71
CA ALA A 417 -11.83 15.11 18.09
C ALA A 417 -12.83 15.05 16.92
N ASP A 418 -12.61 15.83 15.88
CA ASP A 418 -13.49 15.90 14.71
C ASP A 418 -13.25 14.77 13.70
N GLN A 419 -12.09 14.10 13.81
CA GLN A 419 -11.75 12.95 12.97
C GLN A 419 -12.37 11.69 13.52
N THR A 420 -13.60 11.41 13.17
CA THR A 420 -14.39 10.31 13.71
C THR A 420 -14.59 9.18 12.72
N ILE A 421 -14.80 7.99 13.27
CA ILE A 421 -15.27 6.81 12.55
C ILE A 421 -16.72 6.59 12.94
N VAL A 422 -17.57 6.40 11.94
CA VAL A 422 -18.99 6.09 12.12
C VAL A 422 -19.15 4.60 12.36
N LEU A 423 -19.73 4.23 13.50
CA LEU A 423 -20.04 2.84 13.82
C LEU A 423 -21.31 2.37 13.08
N ASN A 424 -21.39 1.08 12.79
CA ASN A 424 -22.56 0.45 12.13
C ASN A 424 -22.98 1.12 10.80
N LYS A 425 -22.03 1.76 10.10
CA LYS A 425 -22.29 2.40 8.79
C LYS A 425 -22.36 1.39 7.64
N GLY A 426 -21.86 0.17 7.83
CA GLY A 426 -21.50 -0.79 6.79
C GLY A 426 -20.00 -0.71 6.48
N ASP A 427 -19.55 -1.54 5.54
CA ASP A 427 -18.15 -1.61 5.18
C ASP A 427 -17.67 -0.32 4.51
N TYR A 428 -16.42 0.04 4.78
CA TYR A 428 -15.77 1.16 4.12
C TYR A 428 -14.95 0.64 2.94
N ASN A 429 -15.25 1.11 1.74
CA ASN A 429 -14.51 0.72 0.54
C ASN A 429 -13.24 1.58 0.38
N LEU A 430 -12.07 0.97 0.63
CA LEU A 430 -10.77 1.58 0.38
C LEU A 430 -10.38 1.35 -1.08
N ASN A 431 -10.15 2.42 -1.82
CA ASN A 431 -9.78 2.35 -3.22
C ASN A 431 -8.33 2.77 -3.42
N VAL A 432 -7.55 1.92 -4.09
CA VAL A 432 -6.12 2.13 -4.35
C VAL A 432 -5.85 2.01 -5.85
N ASP A 433 -5.56 3.13 -6.50
CA ASP A 433 -5.01 3.12 -7.85
C ASP A 433 -3.49 3.09 -7.77
N TYR A 434 -2.87 2.20 -8.54
CA TYR A 434 -1.42 2.15 -8.63
C TYR A 434 -0.92 2.21 -10.06
N ASP A 435 0.26 2.80 -10.23
CA ASP A 435 1.01 2.87 -11.47
C ASP A 435 2.49 2.60 -11.20
N ILE A 436 3.00 1.55 -11.84
CA ILE A 436 4.40 1.14 -11.77
C ILE A 436 5.08 1.60 -13.05
N ASN A 437 6.24 2.23 -12.92
CA ASN A 437 7.05 2.67 -14.04
C ASN A 437 8.52 2.29 -13.80
N VAL A 438 9.06 1.46 -14.71
CA VAL A 438 10.44 0.96 -14.64
C VAL A 438 11.12 1.17 -15.97
N PRO A 439 11.85 2.27 -16.16
CA PRO A 439 12.71 2.43 -17.33
C PRO A 439 13.77 1.33 -17.38
N LEU A 440 14.02 0.72 -18.54
CA LEU A 440 15.11 -0.24 -18.71
C LEU A 440 16.45 0.50 -18.78
N GLU A 441 16.77 1.13 -17.66
CA GLU A 441 18.04 1.80 -17.34
C GLU A 441 18.72 1.05 -16.20
N PHE A 442 20.00 0.72 -16.37
CA PHE A 442 20.73 -0.15 -15.48
C PHE A 442 22.03 0.46 -15.03
N ASP A 443 22.32 0.39 -13.73
CA ASP A 443 23.65 0.65 -13.18
C ASP A 443 24.59 -0.51 -13.54
N ASN A 444 24.12 -1.76 -13.40
CA ASN A 444 24.77 -2.97 -13.89
C ASN A 444 23.74 -3.87 -14.59
N LEU A 445 24.14 -4.44 -15.71
CA LEU A 445 23.34 -5.37 -16.49
C LEU A 445 24.18 -6.55 -16.92
N SER A 446 23.74 -7.75 -16.63
CA SER A 446 24.26 -8.99 -17.18
C SER A 446 23.06 -9.82 -17.67
N ILE A 447 23.01 -10.09 -18.96
CA ILE A 447 21.97 -10.90 -19.60
C ILE A 447 22.60 -12.09 -20.29
N PHE A 448 21.86 -13.20 -20.29
CA PHE A 448 22.28 -14.41 -21.00
C PHE A 448 21.17 -14.86 -21.93
N TYR A 449 21.58 -15.44 -23.04
CA TYR A 449 20.71 -16.08 -24.00
C TYR A 449 21.36 -17.38 -24.42
N ASN A 450 20.66 -18.49 -24.29
CA ASN A 450 21.11 -19.81 -24.65
C ASN A 450 20.27 -20.32 -25.82
N ASP A 451 20.93 -20.86 -26.85
CA ASP A 451 20.25 -21.46 -28.00
C ASP A 451 21.07 -22.65 -28.52
N THR A 452 20.42 -23.53 -29.27
CA THR A 452 21.08 -24.66 -29.91
C THR A 452 20.67 -24.72 -31.36
N ILE A 453 21.66 -24.72 -32.26
CA ILE A 453 21.45 -25.00 -33.67
C ILE A 453 21.53 -26.50 -33.83
N GLU A 454 20.51 -27.09 -34.41
CA GLU A 454 20.41 -28.54 -34.66
C GLU A 454 20.44 -28.82 -36.18
N ASP A 455 20.61 -30.11 -36.55
CA ASP A 455 20.59 -30.62 -37.91
C ASP A 455 21.74 -30.09 -38.81
N ILE A 456 22.87 -29.66 -38.24
CA ILE A 456 24.01 -29.09 -39.00
C ILE A 456 24.62 -30.12 -39.93
N HIS A 457 24.70 -31.38 -39.52
CA HIS A 457 25.24 -32.45 -40.34
C HIS A 457 24.46 -32.62 -41.63
N SER A 458 23.13 -32.55 -41.57
CA SER A 458 22.29 -32.70 -42.76
C SER A 458 22.43 -31.51 -43.74
N ASP A 459 22.74 -30.35 -43.23
CA ASP A 459 22.81 -29.10 -44.02
C ASP A 459 24.20 -28.83 -44.59
N LEU A 460 25.25 -29.40 -43.98
CA LEU A 460 26.67 -29.11 -44.33
C LEU A 460 27.48 -30.35 -44.77
N SER A 461 26.91 -31.54 -44.87
CA SER A 461 27.63 -32.78 -45.23
C SER A 461 28.47 -32.64 -46.47
N ASP A 462 27.93 -32.04 -47.54
CA ASP A 462 28.62 -31.79 -48.81
C ASP A 462 29.87 -30.89 -48.70
N VAL A 463 29.94 -30.04 -47.65
CA VAL A 463 31.04 -29.10 -47.42
C VAL A 463 32.04 -29.69 -46.42
N THR A 464 31.58 -30.35 -45.38
CA THR A 464 32.43 -30.94 -44.31
C THR A 464 33.33 -32.03 -44.77
N ASP A 465 32.91 -32.76 -45.85
CA ASP A 465 33.74 -33.78 -46.47
C ASP A 465 34.93 -33.23 -47.28
N LYS A 466 34.84 -31.94 -47.66
CA LYS A 466 35.81 -31.29 -48.60
C LYS A 466 36.69 -30.21 -47.95
N VAL A 467 36.35 -29.80 -46.72
CA VAL A 467 37.03 -28.69 -46.02
C VAL A 467 37.40 -29.06 -44.61
N LYS A 468 38.66 -28.92 -44.27
CA LYS A 468 39.20 -29.24 -42.91
C LYS A 468 39.49 -27.98 -42.06
N HIS A 469 39.53 -26.82 -42.67
CA HIS A 469 39.89 -25.58 -42.03
C HIS A 469 39.12 -24.41 -42.63
N ILE A 470 38.31 -23.75 -41.84
CA ILE A 470 37.51 -22.58 -42.21
C ILE A 470 37.88 -21.42 -41.29
N GLU A 471 38.25 -20.29 -41.85
CA GLU A 471 38.40 -19.04 -41.13
C GLU A 471 37.27 -18.10 -41.52
N LEU A 472 36.42 -17.73 -40.56
CA LEU A 472 35.40 -16.69 -40.72
C LEU A 472 35.94 -15.37 -40.13
N ASN A 473 36.13 -14.36 -40.99
CA ASN A 473 36.46 -13.02 -40.55
C ASN A 473 35.19 -12.19 -40.50
N MET A 474 34.87 -11.70 -39.33
CA MET A 474 33.67 -10.89 -39.07
C MET A 474 34.08 -9.50 -38.63
N GLN A 475 33.44 -8.48 -39.13
CA GLN A 475 33.42 -7.16 -38.53
C GLN A 475 32.02 -6.98 -37.95
N VAL A 476 31.93 -6.77 -36.64
CA VAL A 476 30.67 -6.58 -35.93
C VAL A 476 30.58 -5.11 -35.56
N ASP A 477 29.59 -4.41 -36.12
CA ASP A 477 29.25 -3.05 -35.78
C ASP A 477 28.13 -3.08 -34.75
N ASN A 478 28.49 -2.79 -33.48
CA ASN A 478 27.62 -2.85 -32.31
C ASN A 478 27.21 -1.43 -31.88
N ALA A 479 25.91 -1.14 -31.90
CA ALA A 479 25.34 0.12 -31.40
C ALA A 479 24.60 -0.08 -30.05
N ILE A 480 24.74 -1.27 -29.44
CA ILE A 480 24.19 -1.57 -28.12
C ILE A 480 25.27 -1.26 -27.08
N PRO A 481 24.96 -0.59 -25.95
CA PRO A 481 25.95 -0.23 -24.94
C PRO A 481 26.32 -1.43 -24.01
N LEU A 482 26.29 -2.65 -24.55
CA LEU A 482 26.66 -3.90 -23.90
C LEU A 482 27.82 -4.55 -24.68
N ALA A 483 28.81 -5.00 -23.96
CA ALA A 483 29.80 -5.92 -24.50
C ALA A 483 29.13 -7.30 -24.65
N LEU A 484 29.23 -7.90 -25.82
CA LEU A 484 28.64 -9.20 -26.09
C LEU A 484 29.73 -10.27 -26.09
N ASN A 485 29.47 -11.35 -25.36
CA ASN A 485 30.35 -12.51 -25.26
C ASN A 485 29.63 -13.70 -25.89
N LEU A 486 30.25 -14.31 -26.87
CA LEU A 486 29.73 -15.48 -27.55
C LEU A 486 30.61 -16.69 -27.18
N SER A 487 29.98 -17.75 -26.68
CA SER A 487 30.57 -19.05 -26.45
C SER A 487 29.86 -20.08 -27.32
N VAL A 488 30.62 -20.98 -27.94
CA VAL A 488 30.08 -22.00 -28.84
C VAL A 488 30.67 -23.36 -28.45
N LYS A 489 29.79 -24.37 -28.33
CA LYS A 489 30.19 -25.76 -28.04
C LYS A 489 29.62 -26.71 -29.08
N PRO A 490 30.47 -27.57 -29.72
CA PRO A 490 30.03 -28.51 -30.73
C PRO A 490 29.58 -29.83 -30.11
N TYR A 491 28.50 -30.41 -30.65
CA TYR A 491 27.96 -31.70 -30.28
C TYR A 491 27.64 -32.56 -31.52
N ASP A 492 27.72 -33.87 -31.36
CA ASP A 492 27.31 -34.83 -32.34
C ASP A 492 25.79 -35.07 -32.37
N GLN A 493 25.30 -35.96 -33.24
CA GLN A 493 23.88 -36.33 -33.35
C GLN A 493 23.30 -36.91 -32.05
N ASN A 494 24.15 -37.54 -31.22
CA ASN A 494 23.73 -38.13 -29.95
C ASN A 494 23.69 -37.11 -28.80
N GLY A 495 24.22 -35.92 -29.02
CA GLY A 495 24.38 -34.86 -28.00
C GLY A 495 25.65 -35.03 -27.19
N ASP A 496 26.62 -35.82 -27.65
CA ASP A 496 27.94 -35.94 -27.02
C ASP A 496 28.87 -34.83 -27.52
N PRO A 497 29.70 -34.21 -26.65
CA PRO A 497 30.62 -33.16 -27.06
C PRO A 497 31.70 -33.67 -27.98
N ILE A 498 31.91 -33.00 -29.12
CA ILE A 498 32.94 -33.41 -30.11
C ILE A 498 34.31 -32.96 -29.64
N THR A 499 35.25 -33.90 -29.61
CA THR A 499 36.67 -33.63 -29.33
C THR A 499 37.45 -33.63 -30.64
N GLY A 500 38.46 -32.74 -30.75
CA GLY A 500 39.28 -32.59 -31.95
C GLY A 500 38.72 -31.65 -32.99
N LEU A 501 37.80 -30.76 -32.58
CA LEU A 501 37.37 -29.61 -33.33
C LEU A 501 37.78 -28.35 -32.57
N GLU A 502 38.72 -27.58 -33.15
CA GLU A 502 39.18 -26.32 -32.58
C GLU A 502 38.15 -25.25 -32.91
N LEU A 503 37.46 -24.73 -31.88
CA LEU A 503 36.58 -23.59 -31.94
C LEU A 503 37.07 -22.54 -30.91
N PRO A 504 36.91 -21.23 -31.15
CA PRO A 504 37.20 -20.25 -30.12
C PRO A 504 36.24 -20.41 -28.96
N GLU A 505 36.78 -20.64 -27.77
CA GLU A 505 35.96 -20.80 -26.54
C GLU A 505 35.22 -19.52 -26.17
N HIS A 506 35.71 -18.37 -26.61
CA HIS A 506 35.19 -17.07 -26.22
C HIS A 506 35.47 -16.01 -27.28
N ILE A 507 34.40 -15.32 -27.69
CA ILE A 507 34.46 -14.21 -28.64
C ILE A 507 33.85 -12.98 -27.95
N GLU A 508 34.61 -11.91 -27.83
CA GLU A 508 34.18 -10.65 -27.24
C GLU A 508 33.95 -9.59 -28.31
N ILE A 509 32.74 -9.00 -28.28
CA ILE A 509 32.32 -7.86 -29.11
C ILE A 509 32.22 -6.65 -28.18
N GLN A 510 32.96 -5.61 -28.46
CA GLN A 510 33.03 -4.43 -27.62
C GLN A 510 31.70 -3.67 -27.57
N ALA A 511 31.38 -3.09 -26.40
CA ALA A 511 30.22 -2.26 -26.19
C ALA A 511 30.32 -0.95 -26.96
N ALA A 512 29.20 -0.47 -27.52
CA ALA A 512 29.09 0.91 -27.91
C ALA A 512 29.14 1.83 -26.68
N ALA A 513 29.64 3.06 -26.84
CA ALA A 513 29.53 4.04 -25.76
C ALA A 513 28.07 4.39 -25.53
N ASN A 514 27.69 4.54 -24.26
CA ASN A 514 26.35 5.00 -23.92
C ASN A 514 26.18 6.44 -24.44
N SER A 515 25.18 6.67 -25.30
CA SER A 515 24.95 7.98 -25.91
C SER A 515 23.71 8.63 -25.30
N GLU A 516 23.86 9.87 -24.85
CA GLU A 516 22.73 10.72 -24.52
C GLU A 516 22.17 11.37 -25.80
N GLY A 517 20.86 11.27 -26.02
CA GLY A 517 20.17 11.88 -27.16
C GLY A 517 20.09 10.98 -28.41
N ASN A 518 19.91 11.62 -29.59
CA ASN A 518 19.66 10.92 -30.86
C ASN A 518 20.92 10.44 -31.61
N GLU A 519 22.11 10.67 -31.08
CA GLU A 519 23.34 10.21 -31.73
C GLU A 519 23.70 8.80 -31.21
N GLN A 520 23.60 7.80 -32.11
CA GLN A 520 24.05 6.45 -31.82
C GLN A 520 25.58 6.36 -31.92
N SER A 521 26.21 5.92 -30.87
CA SER A 521 27.61 5.47 -30.91
C SER A 521 27.64 4.06 -31.51
N VAL A 522 28.57 3.79 -32.42
CA VAL A 522 28.78 2.45 -33.01
C VAL A 522 30.22 2.06 -32.76
N GLN A 523 30.41 0.88 -32.14
CA GLN A 523 31.71 0.29 -31.95
C GLN A 523 31.91 -0.88 -32.89
N SER A 524 32.99 -0.83 -33.68
CA SER A 524 33.34 -1.91 -34.63
C SER A 524 34.38 -2.84 -33.98
N THR A 525 34.08 -4.12 -33.95
CA THR A 525 34.98 -5.18 -33.44
C THR A 525 35.32 -6.15 -34.59
N GLN A 526 36.59 -6.44 -34.76
CA GLN A 526 37.07 -7.45 -35.70
C GLN A 526 37.15 -8.80 -34.96
N VAL A 527 36.46 -9.80 -35.48
CA VAL A 527 36.40 -11.13 -34.90
C VAL A 527 36.87 -12.14 -35.93
N LYS A 528 37.75 -13.05 -35.51
CA LYS A 528 38.18 -14.17 -36.33
C LYS A 528 37.71 -15.45 -35.68
N LEU A 529 36.80 -16.17 -36.30
CA LEU A 529 36.36 -17.49 -35.90
C LEU A 529 37.15 -18.52 -36.74
N VAL A 530 37.90 -19.36 -36.07
CA VAL A 530 38.65 -20.45 -36.70
C VAL A 530 37.97 -21.75 -36.34
N ILE A 531 37.54 -22.51 -37.37
CA ILE A 531 37.02 -23.86 -37.25
C ILE A 531 38.05 -24.74 -37.91
N LYS A 532 38.75 -25.52 -37.10
CA LYS A 532 39.82 -26.38 -37.57
C LYS A 532 39.66 -27.80 -37.02
N GLU A 533 39.83 -28.76 -37.91
CA GLU A 533 39.83 -30.16 -37.56
C GLU A 533 41.20 -30.60 -37.07
N ASP A 534 41.34 -31.00 -35.79
CA ASP A 534 42.55 -31.54 -35.18
C ASP A 534 42.50 -33.10 -35.11
N ARG A 535 41.31 -33.67 -35.30
CA ARG A 535 41.08 -35.11 -35.42
C ARG A 535 40.36 -35.37 -36.74
N GLU A 536 40.86 -36.36 -37.53
CA GLU A 536 40.26 -36.74 -38.80
C GLU A 536 38.74 -37.00 -38.66
N ASN A 537 37.96 -36.41 -39.53
CA ASN A 537 36.50 -36.45 -39.59
C ASN A 537 35.74 -35.84 -38.38
N ALA A 538 36.39 -35.03 -37.54
CA ALA A 538 35.71 -34.39 -36.42
C ALA A 538 34.63 -33.39 -36.90
N LEU A 539 34.85 -32.70 -38.01
CA LEU A 539 33.90 -31.77 -38.59
C LEU A 539 32.66 -32.50 -39.16
N GLN A 540 32.83 -33.72 -39.66
CA GLN A 540 31.72 -34.54 -40.16
C GLN A 540 30.79 -35.04 -39.04
N GLU A 541 31.27 -35.10 -37.80
CA GLU A 541 30.46 -35.45 -36.64
C GLU A 541 29.57 -34.33 -36.15
N LEU A 542 29.83 -33.07 -36.59
CA LEU A 542 29.13 -31.88 -36.13
C LEU A 542 27.66 -31.87 -36.55
N ASP A 543 26.76 -32.00 -35.58
CA ASP A 543 25.31 -31.96 -35.78
C ASP A 543 24.65 -30.79 -35.01
N LYS A 544 25.18 -30.46 -33.83
CA LYS A 544 24.63 -29.40 -32.99
C LYS A 544 25.69 -28.41 -32.53
N LEU A 545 25.31 -27.14 -32.46
CA LEU A 545 26.09 -26.09 -31.82
C LEU A 545 25.27 -25.46 -30.72
N ALA A 546 25.67 -25.70 -29.48
CA ALA A 546 25.12 -24.91 -28.36
C ALA A 546 25.80 -23.55 -28.32
N ILE A 547 24.99 -22.51 -28.38
CA ILE A 547 25.42 -21.12 -28.39
C ILE A 547 24.97 -20.45 -27.11
N GLN A 548 25.90 -19.81 -26.42
CA GLN A 548 25.59 -18.94 -25.32
C GLN A 548 26.06 -17.51 -25.65
N ILE A 549 25.14 -16.57 -25.59
CA ILE A 549 25.42 -15.15 -25.76
C ILE A 549 25.23 -14.48 -24.40
N GLY A 550 26.32 -13.90 -23.84
CA GLY A 550 26.28 -13.05 -22.68
C GLY A 550 26.38 -11.59 -23.07
N GLY A 551 25.59 -10.72 -22.47
CA GLY A 551 25.72 -9.27 -22.58
C GLY A 551 26.02 -8.66 -21.23
N ASN A 552 27.01 -7.79 -21.13
CA ASN A 552 27.30 -7.04 -19.91
C ASN A 552 27.74 -5.61 -20.19
N ASN A 553 27.61 -4.75 -19.19
CA ASN A 553 27.97 -3.34 -19.30
C ASN A 553 29.28 -2.97 -18.58
N GLN A 554 30.26 -3.87 -18.53
CA GLN A 554 31.50 -3.72 -17.72
C GLN A 554 32.18 -2.35 -17.84
N ASP A 555 32.18 -1.73 -19.01
CA ASP A 555 32.85 -0.47 -19.28
C ASP A 555 31.88 0.75 -19.35
N ASN A 556 30.58 0.50 -19.29
CA ASN A 556 29.54 1.53 -19.33
C ASN A 556 28.75 1.57 -18.04
N HIS A 557 28.67 2.71 -17.41
CA HIS A 557 27.72 2.96 -16.35
C HIS A 557 26.45 3.58 -16.96
N ASP A 558 25.31 3.39 -16.32
CA ASP A 558 24.03 4.00 -16.74
C ASP A 558 23.55 3.56 -18.14
N VAL A 559 23.52 2.26 -18.38
CA VAL A 559 23.07 1.69 -19.65
C VAL A 559 21.57 1.85 -19.83
N THR A 560 21.16 2.37 -20.99
CA THR A 560 19.75 2.48 -21.39
C THR A 560 19.49 1.65 -22.63
N LEU A 561 18.50 0.73 -22.57
CA LEU A 561 18.07 -0.03 -23.74
C LEU A 561 17.04 0.75 -24.56
N ARG A 562 17.28 0.83 -25.87
CA ARG A 562 16.45 1.57 -26.84
C ARG A 562 16.11 0.71 -28.05
N PRO A 563 14.93 0.90 -28.67
CA PRO A 563 14.49 0.11 -29.82
C PRO A 563 15.32 0.32 -31.09
N ASP A 564 15.99 1.45 -31.20
CA ASP A 564 16.80 1.83 -32.38
C ASP A 564 18.23 1.30 -32.35
N GLN A 565 18.71 0.80 -31.18
CA GLN A 565 20.02 0.15 -31.03
C GLN A 565 20.08 -1.11 -31.89
N PHE A 566 21.26 -1.41 -32.45
CA PHE A 566 21.41 -2.48 -33.41
C PHE A 566 22.78 -3.14 -33.43
N VAL A 567 22.84 -4.30 -34.07
CA VAL A 567 24.07 -4.98 -34.47
C VAL A 567 24.03 -5.25 -35.96
N VAL A 568 25.16 -5.08 -36.66
CA VAL A 568 25.39 -5.47 -38.05
C VAL A 568 26.65 -6.31 -38.13
N VAL A 569 26.60 -7.45 -38.81
CA VAL A 569 27.74 -8.33 -39.00
C VAL A 569 28.12 -8.34 -40.48
N HIS A 570 29.36 -7.97 -40.76
CA HIS A 570 29.98 -8.14 -42.08
C HIS A 570 30.82 -9.42 -42.05
N LEU A 571 30.62 -10.33 -43.01
CA LEU A 571 31.20 -11.65 -42.99
C LEU A 571 32.00 -11.94 -44.24
N SER A 572 33.20 -12.49 -44.06
CA SER A 572 33.98 -13.11 -45.11
C SER A 572 34.57 -14.43 -44.67
N ALA A 573 34.60 -15.39 -45.54
CA ALA A 573 35.23 -16.68 -45.28
C ALA A 573 36.60 -16.79 -46.01
N ARG A 574 37.50 -17.52 -45.37
CA ARG A 574 38.79 -17.89 -45.94
C ARG A 574 39.00 -19.37 -45.75
N LEU A 575 39.45 -20.04 -46.79
CA LEU A 575 39.83 -21.45 -46.77
C LEU A 575 41.36 -21.57 -46.89
N PRO A 576 42.14 -21.60 -45.78
CA PRO A 576 43.58 -21.58 -45.81
C PRO A 576 44.19 -22.81 -46.50
N GLU A 577 43.59 -23.96 -46.35
CA GLU A 577 44.04 -25.26 -46.88
C GLU A 577 43.36 -25.61 -48.23
N GLY A 578 42.41 -24.73 -48.69
CA GLY A 578 41.63 -25.01 -49.89
C GLY A 578 40.49 -26.00 -49.66
N ALA A 579 39.79 -26.34 -50.74
CA ALA A 579 38.79 -27.40 -50.77
C ALA A 579 39.25 -28.54 -51.65
N GLN A 580 39.13 -29.75 -51.17
CA GLN A 580 39.36 -30.94 -52.00
C GLN A 580 38.09 -31.17 -52.87
N MET A 581 38.24 -31.11 -54.16
CA MET A 581 37.16 -31.41 -55.09
C MET A 581 37.56 -32.64 -55.92
N ASP A 582 36.72 -33.65 -55.95
CA ASP A 582 36.82 -34.70 -56.91
C ASP A 582 36.25 -34.23 -58.24
N LEU A 583 37.06 -34.28 -59.31
CA LEU A 583 36.64 -33.88 -60.64
C LEU A 583 35.63 -34.82 -61.29
N GLU A 584 35.39 -36.02 -60.67
CA GLU A 584 34.32 -36.90 -61.11
C GLU A 584 32.92 -36.47 -60.70
N ASP A 585 32.81 -35.56 -59.70
CA ASP A 585 31.54 -35.00 -59.22
C ASP A 585 31.12 -33.69 -59.93
N LEU A 586 31.87 -33.24 -60.94
CA LEU A 586 31.57 -32.11 -61.81
C LEU A 586 31.11 -32.58 -63.17
#